data_f91373d65eeb53de7d9f72f2ff9e034c
#
_entry.id   f91373d65eeb53de7d9f72f2ff9e034c
#
_cell.length_a   1.000
_cell.length_b   1.000
_cell.length_c   1.000
_cell.angle_alpha   90.00
_cell.angle_beta   90.00
_cell.angle_gamma   90.00
#
_symmetry.space_group_name_H-M   'P 1'
#
loop_
_entity.id
_entity.type
_entity.pdbx_description
1 polymer ?
#
loop_
_entity_poly.entity_id
_entity_poly.type
_entity_poly.pdbx_seq_one_letter_code
_entity_poly.pdbx_strand_id
1 'polypeptide(L)'
;LPKDAFVRVSGPYLIEPDGDTLFIKGTNLGNWLNPEGYMFGFQKTNSAWMIDQMFKQMVGPDFTAEFWKMFKDNYVTEKDIEFIASRGANTIRVPFHYKLFTDEDYMGLTADQDGFKRLDDVIGWCRTHGLYVILDMHDAPGGQTGDNIDDSYGYPWLLESEASQQLFCDIWKRIAEHYKNEPVVIAYDLINEPIAPYFENVADLNAKLEPLHKRVTAAIREVDPNHIIMIGAPQWNSNFDPFTDWTYDDNMMYSCHRYGGDASIPAIGNFIAFRDKTNLPMYMGEIGHNTDEWQEAFCIAMEQSNIGYTFWPYKKIRN
;
A
#
# COMPACT_ATOMS: atom_id res chain seq x y z
N LEU A 1 10.32 11.67 -18.79
CA LEU A 1 10.40 10.50 -19.65
C LEU A 1 9.16 10.39 -20.53
N PRO A 2 9.23 9.76 -21.71
CA PRO A 2 8.06 9.51 -22.54
C PRO A 2 7.13 8.48 -21.87
N LYS A 3 5.83 8.51 -22.21
CA LYS A 3 4.81 7.65 -21.59
C LYS A 3 5.06 6.14 -21.75
N ASP A 4 5.68 5.75 -22.85
CA ASP A 4 6.04 4.36 -23.14
C ASP A 4 7.25 3.82 -22.35
N ALA A 5 7.92 4.68 -21.56
CA ALA A 5 8.95 4.25 -20.62
C ALA A 5 8.37 3.67 -19.30
N PHE A 6 7.06 3.72 -19.12
CA PHE A 6 6.39 3.29 -17.89
C PHE A 6 5.53 2.05 -18.12
N VAL A 7 5.33 1.26 -17.06
CA VAL A 7 4.26 0.26 -17.06
C VAL A 7 2.91 0.98 -17.16
N ARG A 8 2.03 0.45 -17.98
CA ARG A 8 0.71 1.06 -18.25
C ARG A 8 -0.42 0.05 -18.20
N VAL A 9 -1.62 0.54 -17.99
CA VAL A 9 -2.84 -0.25 -18.06
C VAL A 9 -3.28 -0.41 -19.52
N SER A 10 -3.69 -1.64 -19.89
CA SER A 10 -4.32 -1.94 -21.18
C SER A 10 -5.40 -3.01 -20.98
N GLY A 11 -6.67 -2.59 -20.90
CA GLY A 11 -7.73 -3.48 -20.47
C GLY A 11 -7.41 -4.10 -19.10
N PRO A 12 -7.62 -5.39 -18.89
CA PRO A 12 -7.37 -6.04 -17.60
C PRO A 12 -5.89 -6.39 -17.37
N TYR A 13 -4.96 -5.85 -18.16
CA TYR A 13 -3.53 -6.18 -18.14
C TYR A 13 -2.66 -4.98 -17.81
N LEU A 14 -1.51 -5.26 -17.22
CA LEU A 14 -0.38 -4.34 -17.11
C LEU A 14 0.61 -4.63 -18.21
N ILE A 15 1.07 -3.61 -18.93
CA ILE A 15 1.98 -3.74 -20.05
C ILE A 15 3.28 -3.02 -19.72
N GLU A 16 4.39 -3.74 -19.82
CA GLU A 16 5.75 -3.24 -19.63
C GLU A 16 6.20 -2.36 -20.81
N PRO A 17 7.27 -1.57 -20.66
CA PRO A 17 7.80 -0.72 -21.74
C PRO A 17 8.19 -1.46 -23.03
N ASP A 18 8.60 -2.72 -22.94
CA ASP A 18 8.93 -3.57 -24.08
C ASP A 18 7.71 -4.19 -24.78
N GLY A 19 6.52 -4.02 -24.19
CA GLY A 19 5.24 -4.52 -24.70
C GLY A 19 4.78 -5.84 -24.10
N ASP A 20 5.59 -6.46 -23.25
CA ASP A 20 5.21 -7.69 -22.56
C ASP A 20 4.18 -7.42 -21.44
N THR A 21 3.47 -8.46 -21.05
CA THR A 21 2.50 -8.37 -19.93
C THR A 21 3.22 -8.57 -18.62
N LEU A 22 3.09 -7.59 -17.69
CA LEU A 22 3.55 -7.72 -16.32
C LEU A 22 2.51 -8.47 -15.49
N PHE A 23 2.89 -9.61 -14.96
CA PHE A 23 2.14 -10.30 -13.90
C PHE A 23 2.85 -10.07 -12.56
N ILE A 24 2.23 -9.31 -11.65
CA ILE A 24 2.84 -8.96 -10.36
C ILE A 24 2.97 -10.21 -9.49
N LYS A 25 4.21 -10.48 -9.05
CA LYS A 25 4.55 -11.48 -8.01
C LYS A 25 5.54 -10.87 -7.05
N GLY A 26 5.17 -10.82 -5.75
CA GLY A 26 6.07 -10.19 -4.82
C GLY A 26 5.66 -10.24 -3.37
N THR A 27 6.12 -9.27 -2.62
CA THR A 27 5.87 -9.16 -1.18
C THR A 27 5.76 -7.71 -0.73
N ASN A 28 5.21 -7.54 0.46
CA ASN A 28 5.09 -6.25 1.13
C ASN A 28 6.23 -6.06 2.14
N LEU A 29 6.87 -4.90 2.17
CA LEU A 29 7.82 -4.52 3.20
C LEU A 29 7.09 -4.02 4.46
N GLY A 30 6.12 -4.79 4.95
CA GLY A 30 5.37 -4.47 6.16
C GLY A 30 6.25 -4.32 7.40
N ASN A 31 5.77 -3.60 8.40
CA ASN A 31 6.46 -3.29 9.66
C ASN A 31 7.67 -2.35 9.54
N TRP A 32 8.11 -1.98 8.37
CA TRP A 32 9.31 -1.15 8.21
C TRP A 32 9.01 0.35 8.41
N LEU A 33 8.19 0.93 7.53
CA LEU A 33 7.83 2.36 7.57
C LEU A 33 6.44 2.61 8.15
N ASN A 34 5.75 1.53 8.52
CA ASN A 34 4.50 1.51 9.27
C ASN A 34 4.49 0.32 10.23
N PRO A 35 5.00 0.48 11.47
CA PRO A 35 5.04 -0.61 12.44
C PRO A 35 3.65 -0.95 12.98
N GLU A 36 3.39 -2.26 13.07
CA GLU A 36 2.19 -2.81 13.67
C GLU A 36 2.56 -3.74 14.84
N GLY A 37 1.78 -3.68 15.92
CA GLY A 37 2.11 -4.33 17.18
C GLY A 37 2.31 -5.83 17.09
N TYR A 38 1.48 -6.54 16.33
CA TYR A 38 1.62 -8.00 16.19
C TYR A 38 2.92 -8.42 15.52
N MET A 39 3.49 -7.57 14.65
CA MET A 39 4.78 -7.82 14.00
C MET A 39 5.97 -7.61 14.94
N PHE A 40 5.76 -6.93 16.07
CA PHE A 40 6.69 -6.86 17.19
C PHE A 40 6.42 -7.92 18.28
N GLY A 41 5.39 -8.75 18.12
CA GLY A 41 4.97 -9.72 19.13
C GLY A 41 4.13 -9.10 20.27
N PHE A 42 3.65 -7.88 20.13
CA PHE A 42 2.79 -7.22 21.12
C PHE A 42 1.34 -7.67 20.96
N GLN A 43 0.63 -7.83 22.09
CA GLN A 43 -0.77 -8.28 22.09
C GLN A 43 -1.78 -7.13 22.21
N LYS A 44 -1.38 -6.00 22.80
CA LYS A 44 -2.28 -4.89 23.13
C LYS A 44 -1.80 -3.54 22.62
N THR A 45 -0.53 -3.42 22.28
CA THR A 45 0.08 -2.22 21.71
C THR A 45 0.10 -2.41 20.20
N ASN A 46 -0.89 -1.89 19.50
CA ASN A 46 -1.20 -2.29 18.13
C ASN A 46 -0.72 -1.30 17.08
N SER A 47 -0.92 0.01 17.29
CA SER A 47 -0.59 1.02 16.30
C SER A 47 0.83 1.56 16.46
N ALA A 48 1.34 2.20 15.41
CA ALA A 48 2.65 2.83 15.39
C ALA A 48 2.82 3.85 16.53
N TRP A 49 1.80 4.69 16.75
CA TRP A 49 1.80 5.66 17.85
C TRP A 49 1.87 4.99 19.22
N MET A 50 1.07 3.95 19.45
CA MET A 50 1.08 3.22 20.73
C MET A 50 2.43 2.56 21.00
N ILE A 51 3.08 2.01 19.98
CA ILE A 51 4.43 1.41 20.09
C ILE A 51 5.44 2.48 20.49
N ASP A 52 5.43 3.62 19.82
CA ASP A 52 6.32 4.75 20.12
C ASP A 52 6.13 5.24 21.56
N GLN A 53 4.88 5.46 21.99
CA GLN A 53 4.58 5.89 23.37
C GLN A 53 5.05 4.87 24.41
N MET A 54 4.84 3.58 24.15
CA MET A 54 5.31 2.52 25.04
C MET A 54 6.85 2.56 25.16
N PHE A 55 7.57 2.68 24.06
CA PHE A 55 9.04 2.77 24.08
C PHE A 55 9.51 4.02 24.83
N LYS A 56 8.89 5.19 24.60
CA LYS A 56 9.20 6.42 25.34
C LYS A 56 9.02 6.26 26.84
N GLN A 57 8.00 5.52 27.29
CA GLN A 57 7.79 5.22 28.71
C GLN A 57 8.81 4.22 29.26
N MET A 58 9.26 3.26 28.45
CA MET A 58 10.18 2.20 28.89
C MET A 58 11.64 2.68 28.95
N VAL A 59 12.10 3.39 27.94
CA VAL A 59 13.52 3.72 27.77
C VAL A 59 13.81 5.21 27.63
N GLY A 60 12.80 6.05 27.62
CA GLY A 60 12.89 7.50 27.43
C GLY A 60 12.92 7.93 25.97
N PRO A 61 12.63 9.23 25.69
CA PRO A 61 12.47 9.73 24.34
C PRO A 61 13.74 9.63 23.48
N ASP A 62 14.91 9.90 24.06
CA ASP A 62 16.18 9.93 23.32
C ASP A 62 16.55 8.52 22.81
N PHE A 63 16.49 7.51 23.68
CA PHE A 63 16.73 6.12 23.29
C PHE A 63 15.66 5.58 22.33
N THR A 64 14.42 6.03 22.46
CA THR A 64 13.35 5.68 21.50
C THR A 64 13.66 6.24 20.12
N ALA A 65 14.10 7.48 20.02
CA ALA A 65 14.51 8.07 18.75
C ALA A 65 15.68 7.32 18.10
N GLU A 66 16.70 6.95 18.91
CA GLU A 66 17.84 6.14 18.46
C GLU A 66 17.39 4.75 17.99
N PHE A 67 16.49 4.09 18.75
CA PHE A 67 15.92 2.81 18.36
C PHE A 67 15.23 2.89 17.00
N TRP A 68 14.35 3.87 16.77
CA TRP A 68 13.65 4.02 15.51
C TRP A 68 14.57 4.31 14.34
N LYS A 69 15.62 5.12 14.58
CA LYS A 69 16.64 5.33 13.55
C LYS A 69 17.31 4.02 13.17
N MET A 70 17.79 3.26 14.15
CA MET A 70 18.43 1.96 13.92
C MET A 70 17.47 0.97 13.28
N PHE A 71 16.21 0.95 13.69
CA PHE A 71 15.18 0.10 13.11
C PHE A 71 14.97 0.41 11.63
N LYS A 72 14.74 1.67 11.26
CA LYS A 72 14.57 2.08 9.86
C LYS A 72 15.82 1.78 9.01
N ASP A 73 17.03 1.92 9.59
CA ASP A 73 18.28 1.69 8.88
C ASP A 73 18.60 0.20 8.65
N ASN A 74 18.07 -0.71 9.49
CA ASN A 74 18.51 -2.11 9.51
C ASN A 74 17.37 -3.12 9.28
N TYR A 75 16.11 -2.74 9.47
CA TYR A 75 15.00 -3.69 9.32
C TYR A 75 14.81 -4.10 7.87
N VAL A 76 14.90 -3.18 6.92
CA VAL A 76 14.98 -3.47 5.49
C VAL A 76 16.27 -2.87 4.94
N THR A 77 17.01 -3.68 4.20
CA THR A 77 18.29 -3.31 3.59
C THR A 77 18.34 -3.80 2.14
N GLU A 78 19.33 -3.35 1.37
CA GLU A 78 19.54 -3.84 0.00
C GLU A 78 19.66 -5.36 -0.09
N LYS A 79 20.23 -6.03 0.93
CA LYS A 79 20.33 -7.50 0.98
C LYS A 79 18.97 -8.18 1.06
N ASP A 80 17.99 -7.55 1.70
CA ASP A 80 16.62 -8.05 1.71
C ASP A 80 16.02 -7.99 0.31
N ILE A 81 16.26 -6.90 -0.42
CA ILE A 81 15.78 -6.72 -1.79
C ILE A 81 16.45 -7.73 -2.74
N GLU A 82 17.76 -7.92 -2.64
CA GLU A 82 18.51 -8.96 -3.36
C GLU A 82 17.93 -10.36 -3.09
N PHE A 83 17.66 -10.66 -1.82
CA PHE A 83 17.05 -11.95 -1.44
C PHE A 83 15.67 -12.13 -2.06
N ILE A 84 14.79 -11.12 -1.98
CA ILE A 84 13.44 -11.17 -2.55
C ILE A 84 13.51 -11.39 -4.07
N ALA A 85 14.37 -10.66 -4.78
CA ALA A 85 14.58 -10.84 -6.22
C ALA A 85 15.07 -12.26 -6.54
N SER A 86 15.98 -12.80 -5.74
CA SER A 86 16.51 -14.19 -5.91
C SER A 86 15.43 -15.27 -5.75
N ARG A 87 14.28 -14.95 -5.15
CA ARG A 87 13.14 -15.86 -4.99
C ARG A 87 12.13 -15.78 -6.14
N GLY A 88 12.40 -14.99 -7.17
CA GLY A 88 11.56 -14.88 -8.35
C GLY A 88 10.45 -13.84 -8.23
N ALA A 89 10.50 -12.97 -7.22
CA ALA A 89 9.64 -11.79 -7.17
C ALA A 89 10.05 -10.80 -8.27
N ASN A 90 9.09 -10.05 -8.77
CA ASN A 90 9.30 -8.95 -9.72
C ASN A 90 8.81 -7.60 -9.20
N THR A 91 8.12 -7.59 -8.08
CA THR A 91 7.51 -6.37 -7.53
C THR A 91 7.56 -6.36 -6.01
N ILE A 92 7.79 -5.19 -5.42
CA ILE A 92 7.71 -4.94 -4.00
C ILE A 92 6.67 -3.86 -3.75
N ARG A 93 5.73 -4.11 -2.83
CA ARG A 93 4.83 -3.09 -2.29
C ARG A 93 5.47 -2.52 -1.02
N VAL A 94 5.54 -1.19 -0.93
CA VAL A 94 6.19 -0.46 0.16
C VAL A 94 5.15 0.32 0.95
N PRO A 95 4.64 -0.25 2.06
CA PRO A 95 3.75 0.46 2.98
C PRO A 95 4.51 1.55 3.73
N PHE A 96 3.94 2.75 3.77
CA PHE A 96 4.49 3.87 4.53
C PHE A 96 3.39 4.67 5.24
N HIS A 97 3.78 5.32 6.34
CA HIS A 97 2.92 6.22 7.08
C HIS A 97 3.06 7.65 6.55
N TYR A 98 1.95 8.39 6.42
CA TYR A 98 1.95 9.78 5.91
C TYR A 98 2.85 10.73 6.72
N LYS A 99 3.01 10.48 8.03
CA LYS A 99 3.83 11.32 8.91
C LYS A 99 5.32 11.36 8.54
N LEU A 100 5.80 10.40 7.76
CA LEU A 100 7.15 10.45 7.19
C LEU A 100 7.36 11.61 6.21
N PHE A 101 6.27 12.24 5.76
CA PHE A 101 6.26 13.37 4.83
C PHE A 101 5.75 14.68 5.47
N THR A 102 5.68 14.71 6.79
CA THR A 102 5.32 15.90 7.60
C THR A 102 6.43 16.22 8.60
N ASP A 103 6.27 17.27 9.38
CA ASP A 103 7.15 17.64 10.48
C ASP A 103 6.68 17.06 11.84
N GLU A 104 5.69 16.15 11.82
CA GLU A 104 5.23 15.46 13.01
C GLU A 104 6.30 14.45 13.51
N ASP A 105 6.41 14.31 14.84
CA ASP A 105 7.25 13.27 15.44
C ASP A 105 6.67 11.89 15.15
N TYR A 106 7.42 11.12 14.37
CA TYR A 106 7.04 9.77 13.99
C TYR A 106 8.29 8.88 13.85
N MET A 107 8.31 7.74 14.51
CA MET A 107 9.45 6.81 14.52
C MET A 107 10.80 7.49 14.80
N GLY A 108 10.86 8.25 15.89
CA GLY A 108 12.00 9.16 16.17
C GLY A 108 11.86 10.42 15.32
N LEU A 109 12.50 11.48 15.62
CA LEU A 109 12.37 12.73 14.87
C LEU A 109 12.44 12.52 13.36
N THR A 110 11.35 12.82 12.69
CA THR A 110 11.32 12.90 11.23
C THR A 110 11.31 14.37 10.82
N ALA A 111 12.23 14.72 9.93
CA ALA A 111 11.96 15.81 9.02
C ALA A 111 11.17 15.24 7.85
N ASP A 112 10.38 16.05 7.17
CA ASP A 112 9.60 15.67 5.98
C ASP A 112 10.43 14.97 4.88
N GLN A 113 11.76 15.08 4.95
CA GLN A 113 12.73 14.47 4.04
C GLN A 113 13.04 12.99 4.35
N ASP A 114 12.72 12.48 5.55
CA ASP A 114 13.04 11.09 5.91
C ASP A 114 12.23 10.10 5.07
N GLY A 115 10.96 10.40 4.77
CA GLY A 115 10.13 9.61 3.88
C GLY A 115 10.74 9.47 2.49
N PHE A 116 11.13 10.57 1.86
CA PHE A 116 11.78 10.55 0.55
C PHE A 116 13.10 9.79 0.59
N LYS A 117 13.94 10.01 1.60
CA LYS A 117 15.19 9.27 1.75
C LYS A 117 14.95 7.75 1.77
N ARG A 118 13.98 7.29 2.56
CA ARG A 118 13.68 5.86 2.68
C ARG A 118 13.11 5.26 1.40
N LEU A 119 12.24 5.99 0.73
CA LEU A 119 11.69 5.55 -0.55
C LEU A 119 12.75 5.59 -1.66
N ASP A 120 13.61 6.61 -1.71
CA ASP A 120 14.71 6.70 -2.67
C ASP A 120 15.69 5.53 -2.50
N ASP A 121 16.04 5.17 -1.26
CA ASP A 121 16.91 4.04 -0.96
C ASP A 121 16.32 2.73 -1.51
N VAL A 122 15.07 2.40 -1.15
CA VAL A 122 14.43 1.13 -1.58
C VAL A 122 14.17 1.09 -3.09
N ILE A 123 13.78 2.19 -3.71
CA ILE A 123 13.60 2.28 -5.16
C ILE A 123 14.93 2.08 -5.88
N GLY A 124 16.00 2.66 -5.35
CA GLY A 124 17.37 2.48 -5.87
C GLY A 124 17.82 1.02 -5.81
N TRP A 125 17.57 0.33 -4.68
CA TRP A 125 17.86 -1.09 -4.53
C TRP A 125 17.00 -1.94 -5.48
N CYS A 126 15.70 -1.66 -5.59
CA CYS A 126 14.82 -2.37 -6.52
C CYS A 126 15.27 -2.21 -7.97
N ARG A 127 15.68 -1.00 -8.37
CA ARG A 127 16.24 -0.76 -9.71
C ARG A 127 17.49 -1.61 -9.95
N THR A 128 18.40 -1.69 -8.98
CA THR A 128 19.62 -2.49 -9.07
C THR A 128 19.33 -3.98 -9.25
N HIS A 129 18.29 -4.48 -8.59
CA HIS A 129 17.93 -5.91 -8.59
C HIS A 129 16.79 -6.27 -9.56
N GLY A 130 16.36 -5.35 -10.43
CA GLY A 130 15.36 -5.60 -11.46
C GLY A 130 13.94 -5.82 -10.95
N LEU A 131 13.57 -5.13 -9.85
CA LEU A 131 12.23 -5.19 -9.25
C LEU A 131 11.47 -3.89 -9.50
N TYR A 132 10.16 -3.99 -9.69
CA TYR A 132 9.23 -2.87 -9.65
C TYR A 132 8.80 -2.53 -8.22
N VAL A 133 8.29 -1.31 -8.04
CA VAL A 133 7.83 -0.80 -6.74
C VAL A 133 6.39 -0.29 -6.85
N ILE A 134 5.56 -0.65 -5.87
CA ILE A 134 4.26 -0.03 -5.60
C ILE A 134 4.41 0.78 -4.31
N LEU A 135 4.12 2.07 -4.35
CA LEU A 135 4.11 2.92 -3.16
C LEU A 135 2.71 2.92 -2.55
N ASP A 136 2.61 2.52 -1.29
CA ASP A 136 1.35 2.35 -0.58
C ASP A 136 1.27 3.29 0.63
N MET A 137 0.35 4.27 0.59
CA MET A 137 0.05 5.02 1.80
C MET A 137 -0.81 4.16 2.73
N HIS A 138 -0.13 3.47 3.62
CA HIS A 138 -0.74 2.50 4.54
C HIS A 138 -1.47 3.17 5.70
N ASP A 139 -0.99 4.35 6.10
CA ASP A 139 -1.63 5.24 7.07
C ASP A 139 -1.82 6.62 6.45
N ALA A 140 -3.05 7.05 6.34
CA ALA A 140 -3.43 8.35 5.78
C ALA A 140 -3.80 9.37 6.88
N PRO A 141 -3.71 10.69 6.59
CA PRO A 141 -4.09 11.73 7.56
C PRO A 141 -5.51 11.55 8.12
N GLY A 142 -5.62 11.53 9.43
CA GLY A 142 -6.90 11.31 10.12
C GLY A 142 -7.32 9.85 10.25
N GLY A 143 -6.60 8.91 9.61
CA GLY A 143 -6.95 7.51 9.53
C GLY A 143 -8.03 7.22 8.49
N GLN A 144 -7.87 6.13 7.76
CA GLN A 144 -8.78 5.73 6.68
C GLN A 144 -9.61 4.50 7.01
N THR A 145 -9.13 3.61 7.88
CA THR A 145 -9.79 2.35 8.23
C THR A 145 -10.67 2.50 9.46
N GLY A 146 -10.19 3.22 10.47
CA GLY A 146 -10.79 3.30 11.80
C GLY A 146 -10.44 2.09 12.67
N ASP A 147 -9.32 1.41 12.37
CA ASP A 147 -8.80 0.26 13.09
C ASP A 147 -7.31 0.50 13.45
N ASN A 148 -6.69 -0.45 14.16
CA ASN A 148 -5.30 -0.35 14.60
C ASN A 148 -4.26 -0.28 13.48
N ILE A 149 -4.63 -0.64 12.27
CA ILE A 149 -3.72 -0.65 11.11
C ILE A 149 -3.46 0.74 10.51
N ASP A 150 -4.24 1.74 10.88
CA ASP A 150 -4.15 3.10 10.34
C ASP A 150 -3.81 4.18 11.37
N ASP A 151 -3.38 3.80 12.56
CA ASP A 151 -3.01 4.71 13.66
C ASP A 151 -4.10 5.72 14.07
N SER A 152 -5.35 5.47 13.68
CA SER A 152 -6.50 6.33 13.95
C SER A 152 -7.01 6.21 15.39
N TYR A 153 -7.90 7.13 15.77
CA TYR A 153 -8.63 7.10 17.05
C TYR A 153 -9.92 6.28 16.97
N GLY A 154 -9.92 5.16 16.19
CA GLY A 154 -11.06 4.25 16.10
C GLY A 154 -12.17 4.72 15.17
N TYR A 155 -11.89 5.65 14.25
CA TYR A 155 -12.83 6.13 13.25
C TYR A 155 -12.08 6.67 12.01
N PRO A 156 -12.55 6.45 10.78
CA PRO A 156 -11.89 6.91 9.56
C PRO A 156 -12.09 8.42 9.29
N TRP A 157 -11.47 9.26 10.09
CA TRP A 157 -11.62 10.72 10.04
C TRP A 157 -11.16 11.35 8.72
N LEU A 158 -10.33 10.67 7.95
CA LEU A 158 -9.97 11.11 6.60
C LEU A 158 -11.21 11.43 5.76
N LEU A 159 -12.26 10.63 5.89
CA LEU A 159 -13.48 10.78 5.10
C LEU A 159 -14.40 11.91 5.58
N GLU A 160 -14.14 12.46 6.78
CA GLU A 160 -14.95 13.51 7.41
C GLU A 160 -14.21 14.85 7.50
N SER A 161 -12.87 14.84 7.49
CA SER A 161 -12.04 16.02 7.72
C SER A 161 -11.50 16.60 6.42
N GLU A 162 -11.98 17.76 6.05
CA GLU A 162 -11.45 18.50 4.88
C GLU A 162 -9.94 18.78 5.01
N ALA A 163 -9.46 19.11 6.22
CA ALA A 163 -8.03 19.33 6.45
C ALA A 163 -7.20 18.05 6.22
N SER A 164 -7.71 16.90 6.66
CA SER A 164 -7.05 15.60 6.43
C SER A 164 -7.04 15.23 4.94
N GLN A 165 -8.14 15.46 4.25
CA GLN A 165 -8.24 15.21 2.80
C GLN A 165 -7.29 16.11 2.00
N GLN A 166 -7.19 17.39 2.38
CA GLN A 166 -6.25 18.31 1.73
C GLN A 166 -4.80 17.89 1.96
N LEU A 167 -4.42 17.56 3.20
CA LEU A 167 -3.09 17.06 3.52
C LEU A 167 -2.77 15.75 2.78
N PHE A 168 -3.73 14.84 2.67
CA PHE A 168 -3.62 13.61 1.90
C PHE A 168 -3.31 13.88 0.41
N CYS A 169 -4.05 14.80 -0.21
CA CYS A 169 -3.81 15.23 -1.59
C CYS A 169 -2.43 15.90 -1.76
N ASP A 170 -2.05 16.78 -0.83
CA ASP A 170 -0.79 17.51 -0.89
C ASP A 170 0.43 16.56 -0.76
N ILE A 171 0.36 15.57 0.12
CA ILE A 171 1.41 14.57 0.27
C ILE A 171 1.54 13.72 -1.00
N TRP A 172 0.42 13.18 -1.53
CA TRP A 172 0.46 12.41 -2.76
C TRP A 172 0.97 13.22 -3.96
N LYS A 173 0.57 14.49 -4.08
CA LYS A 173 1.08 15.37 -5.12
C LYS A 173 2.59 15.57 -5.02
N ARG A 174 3.13 15.74 -3.80
CA ARG A 174 4.58 15.86 -3.56
C ARG A 174 5.32 14.57 -3.90
N ILE A 175 4.78 13.42 -3.51
CA ILE A 175 5.33 12.10 -3.85
C ILE A 175 5.34 11.90 -5.36
N ALA A 176 4.23 12.19 -6.02
CA ALA A 176 4.10 12.09 -7.47
C ALA A 176 5.06 13.03 -8.21
N GLU A 177 5.20 14.29 -7.77
CA GLU A 177 6.17 15.24 -8.35
C GLU A 177 7.61 14.73 -8.21
N HIS A 178 7.95 14.12 -7.08
CA HIS A 178 9.28 13.55 -6.86
C HIS A 178 9.58 12.36 -7.77
N TYR A 179 8.60 11.46 -7.94
CA TYR A 179 8.78 10.20 -8.68
C TYR A 179 8.26 10.22 -10.12
N LYS A 180 7.73 11.30 -10.64
CA LYS A 180 7.13 11.37 -12.00
C LYS A 180 8.02 10.89 -13.16
N ASN A 181 9.33 10.79 -12.94
CA ASN A 181 10.30 10.29 -13.91
C ASN A 181 10.98 8.98 -13.47
N GLU A 182 10.38 8.25 -12.52
CA GLU A 182 10.94 7.03 -11.96
C GLU A 182 10.16 5.78 -12.44
N PRO A 183 10.54 5.13 -13.54
CA PRO A 183 9.76 4.03 -14.10
C PRO A 183 9.81 2.73 -13.29
N VAL A 184 10.70 2.63 -12.30
CA VAL A 184 10.72 1.50 -11.35
C VAL A 184 9.50 1.53 -10.44
N VAL A 185 9.00 2.71 -10.08
CA VAL A 185 7.68 2.86 -9.46
C VAL A 185 6.61 2.65 -10.52
N ILE A 186 5.76 1.65 -10.34
CA ILE A 186 4.69 1.36 -11.32
C ILE A 186 3.35 1.93 -10.93
N ALA A 187 3.06 2.02 -9.63
CA ALA A 187 1.77 2.48 -9.15
C ALA A 187 1.85 3.22 -7.80
N TYR A 188 0.91 4.12 -7.61
CA TYR A 188 0.57 4.75 -6.33
C TYR A 188 -0.69 4.08 -5.79
N ASP A 189 -0.54 3.25 -4.76
CA ASP A 189 -1.63 2.63 -3.99
C ASP A 189 -2.12 3.66 -2.98
N LEU A 190 -3.22 4.33 -3.33
CA LEU A 190 -3.60 5.60 -2.71
C LEU A 190 -3.94 5.47 -1.24
N ILE A 191 -4.66 4.41 -0.87
CA ILE A 191 -5.13 4.18 0.50
C ILE A 191 -5.19 2.68 0.79
N ASN A 192 -4.52 2.25 1.84
CA ASN A 192 -4.62 0.87 2.32
C ASN A 192 -5.91 0.64 3.11
N GLU A 193 -6.66 -0.39 2.76
CA GLU A 193 -7.77 -0.97 3.54
C GLU A 193 -8.76 0.04 4.15
N PRO A 194 -9.35 0.95 3.36
CA PRO A 194 -10.25 1.95 3.90
C PRO A 194 -11.53 1.34 4.48
N ILE A 195 -12.05 1.97 5.51
CA ILE A 195 -13.37 1.76 6.13
C ILE A 195 -13.59 0.32 6.64
N ALA A 196 -13.35 0.10 7.92
CA ALA A 196 -13.73 -1.16 8.57
C ALA A 196 -15.25 -1.38 8.51
N PRO A 197 -15.72 -2.66 8.51
CA PRO A 197 -17.13 -2.97 8.21
C PRO A 197 -18.12 -2.71 9.36
N TYR A 198 -17.65 -2.38 10.54
CA TYR A 198 -18.48 -2.39 11.79
C TYR A 198 -19.04 -1.01 12.19
N PHE A 199 -18.86 0.03 11.36
CA PHE A 199 -19.43 1.35 11.66
C PHE A 199 -20.93 1.39 11.34
N GLU A 200 -21.71 2.00 12.22
CA GLU A 200 -23.17 2.16 12.00
C GLU A 200 -23.49 2.95 10.73
N ASN A 201 -22.63 3.92 10.38
CA ASN A 201 -22.75 4.77 9.18
C ASN A 201 -21.87 4.30 7.99
N VAL A 202 -21.57 3.01 7.92
CA VAL A 202 -20.67 2.45 6.88
C VAL A 202 -21.11 2.80 5.45
N ALA A 203 -22.41 2.86 5.19
CA ALA A 203 -22.93 3.22 3.86
C ALA A 203 -22.59 4.68 3.48
N ASP A 204 -22.69 5.60 4.44
CA ASP A 204 -22.34 7.01 4.23
C ASP A 204 -20.82 7.18 4.03
N LEU A 205 -20.01 6.43 4.79
CA LEU A 205 -18.57 6.40 4.62
C LEU A 205 -18.16 5.86 3.25
N ASN A 206 -18.75 4.75 2.82
CA ASN A 206 -18.51 4.15 1.52
C ASN A 206 -18.79 5.14 0.37
N ALA A 207 -19.86 5.92 0.47
CA ALA A 207 -20.21 6.92 -0.53
C ALA A 207 -19.21 8.07 -0.67
N LYS A 208 -18.36 8.30 0.33
CA LYS A 208 -17.32 9.35 0.33
C LYS A 208 -16.00 8.90 -0.28
N LEU A 209 -15.77 7.59 -0.42
CA LEU A 209 -14.48 7.06 -0.82
C LEU A 209 -14.15 7.34 -2.29
N GLU A 210 -15.07 7.06 -3.21
CA GLU A 210 -14.85 7.31 -4.65
C GLU A 210 -14.61 8.80 -4.95
N PRO A 211 -15.38 9.77 -4.39
CA PRO A 211 -15.07 11.20 -4.52
C PRO A 211 -13.68 11.57 -4.02
N LEU A 212 -13.21 10.98 -2.91
CA LEU A 212 -11.86 11.21 -2.40
C LEU A 212 -10.80 10.64 -3.34
N HIS A 213 -10.98 9.44 -3.88
CA HIS A 213 -10.08 8.86 -4.88
C HIS A 213 -9.96 9.75 -6.11
N LYS A 214 -11.08 10.28 -6.62
CA LYS A 214 -11.08 11.22 -7.75
C LYS A 214 -10.32 12.50 -7.43
N ARG A 215 -10.51 13.05 -6.23
CA ARG A 215 -9.84 14.28 -5.78
C ARG A 215 -8.32 14.09 -5.72
N VAL A 216 -7.83 13.04 -5.09
CA VAL A 216 -6.38 12.79 -4.99
C VAL A 216 -5.78 12.42 -6.34
N THR A 217 -6.49 11.66 -7.18
CA THR A 217 -6.06 11.38 -8.56
C THR A 217 -5.87 12.67 -9.35
N ALA A 218 -6.82 13.60 -9.27
CA ALA A 218 -6.71 14.91 -9.93
C ALA A 218 -5.48 15.69 -9.45
N ALA A 219 -5.18 15.67 -8.14
CA ALA A 219 -4.00 16.33 -7.58
C ALA A 219 -2.68 15.71 -8.08
N ILE A 220 -2.62 14.38 -8.18
CA ILE A 220 -1.47 13.65 -8.74
C ILE A 220 -1.30 14.02 -10.21
N ARG A 221 -2.38 14.02 -10.99
CA ARG A 221 -2.35 14.28 -12.45
C ARG A 221 -1.92 15.70 -12.82
N GLU A 222 -1.96 16.65 -11.89
CA GLU A 222 -1.37 17.97 -12.11
C GLU A 222 0.15 17.91 -12.33
N VAL A 223 0.83 16.87 -11.82
CA VAL A 223 2.30 16.78 -11.83
C VAL A 223 2.81 15.50 -12.49
N ASP A 224 2.02 14.44 -12.50
CA ASP A 224 2.40 13.12 -12.99
C ASP A 224 1.31 12.48 -13.87
N PRO A 225 1.51 12.48 -15.19
CA PRO A 225 0.56 11.87 -16.12
C PRO A 225 0.81 10.37 -16.37
N ASN A 226 1.86 9.76 -15.80
CA ASN A 226 2.37 8.47 -16.27
C ASN A 226 2.13 7.29 -15.32
N HIS A 227 2.29 7.47 -14.01
CA HIS A 227 2.17 6.37 -13.07
C HIS A 227 0.73 5.88 -12.92
N ILE A 228 0.58 4.57 -12.66
CA ILE A 228 -0.72 3.96 -12.44
C ILE A 228 -1.29 4.42 -11.10
N ILE A 229 -2.56 4.79 -11.10
CA ILE A 229 -3.33 5.05 -9.88
C ILE A 229 -3.97 3.74 -9.43
N MET A 230 -3.64 3.28 -8.23
CA MET A 230 -4.18 2.06 -7.65
C MET A 230 -5.23 2.41 -6.59
N ILE A 231 -6.40 1.81 -6.71
CA ILE A 231 -7.59 2.13 -5.92
C ILE A 231 -7.90 0.99 -4.95
N GLY A 232 -7.86 1.29 -3.66
CA GLY A 232 -8.33 0.40 -2.60
C GLY A 232 -9.84 0.51 -2.39
N ALA A 233 -10.50 -0.63 -2.17
CA ALA A 233 -11.93 -0.69 -1.90
C ALA A 233 -12.24 -0.62 -0.39
N PRO A 234 -13.45 -0.18 0.01
CA PRO A 234 -13.83 -0.20 1.41
C PRO A 234 -13.93 -1.64 1.95
N GLN A 235 -14.12 -1.75 3.27
CA GLN A 235 -14.13 -2.99 4.04
C GLN A 235 -12.87 -3.83 3.78
N TRP A 236 -11.71 -3.20 4.09
CA TRP A 236 -10.39 -3.85 3.99
C TRP A 236 -10.05 -4.34 2.57
N ASN A 237 -10.27 -3.51 1.55
CA ASN A 237 -10.06 -3.82 0.14
C ASN A 237 -10.86 -5.04 -0.36
N SER A 238 -12.07 -5.25 0.16
CA SER A 238 -12.89 -6.42 -0.21
C SER A 238 -14.23 -6.10 -0.89
N ASN A 239 -14.78 -4.90 -0.70
CA ASN A 239 -16.12 -4.53 -1.19
C ASN A 239 -16.03 -3.51 -2.33
N PHE A 240 -16.27 -3.96 -3.56
CA PHE A 240 -16.23 -3.13 -4.76
C PHE A 240 -17.60 -2.56 -5.18
N ASP A 241 -18.70 -2.95 -4.52
CA ASP A 241 -20.07 -2.51 -4.86
C ASP A 241 -20.29 -0.99 -4.78
N PRO A 242 -19.63 -0.23 -3.87
CA PRO A 242 -19.80 1.22 -3.82
C PRO A 242 -19.24 2.00 -5.01
N PHE A 243 -18.35 1.42 -5.80
CA PHE A 243 -17.78 2.09 -6.96
C PHE A 243 -18.77 2.17 -8.13
N THR A 244 -18.94 3.39 -8.66
CA THR A 244 -19.90 3.68 -9.72
C THR A 244 -19.26 4.23 -10.98
N ASP A 245 -18.03 4.74 -10.91
CA ASP A 245 -17.27 5.32 -12.01
C ASP A 245 -15.83 4.83 -12.00
N TRP A 246 -15.40 4.21 -13.07
CA TRP A 246 -14.04 3.71 -13.28
C TRP A 246 -13.43 4.24 -14.57
N THR A 247 -13.89 5.42 -15.01
CA THR A 247 -13.48 6.05 -16.27
C THR A 247 -12.83 7.42 -16.08
N TYR A 248 -12.58 7.82 -14.82
CA TYR A 248 -12.05 9.15 -14.52
C TYR A 248 -10.53 9.26 -14.70
N ASP A 249 -9.85 8.14 -14.92
CA ASP A 249 -8.42 8.13 -15.27
C ASP A 249 -8.13 6.96 -16.22
N ASP A 250 -7.30 7.22 -17.24
CA ASP A 250 -6.96 6.23 -18.28
C ASP A 250 -5.91 5.21 -17.83
N ASN A 251 -5.25 5.45 -16.70
CA ASN A 251 -4.17 4.62 -16.20
C ASN A 251 -4.37 4.24 -14.73
N MET A 252 -5.48 3.59 -14.44
CA MET A 252 -5.87 3.16 -13.09
C MET A 252 -6.12 1.66 -13.01
N MET A 253 -5.99 1.11 -11.82
CA MET A 253 -6.29 -0.28 -11.48
C MET A 253 -6.85 -0.40 -10.07
N TYR A 254 -7.33 -1.59 -9.70
CA TYR A 254 -7.89 -1.85 -8.38
C TYR A 254 -7.03 -2.84 -7.58
N SER A 255 -6.96 -2.59 -6.26
CA SER A 255 -6.32 -3.48 -5.29
C SER A 255 -7.38 -4.16 -4.43
N CYS A 256 -7.30 -5.48 -4.31
CA CYS A 256 -8.10 -6.28 -3.38
C CYS A 256 -7.20 -7.00 -2.38
N HIS A 257 -7.73 -7.33 -1.19
CA HIS A 257 -7.02 -8.08 -0.15
C HIS A 257 -7.84 -9.29 0.28
N ARG A 258 -7.16 -10.40 0.63
CA ARG A 258 -7.82 -11.58 1.15
C ARG A 258 -6.89 -12.43 2.00
N TYR A 259 -7.35 -12.72 3.21
CA TYR A 259 -6.71 -13.64 4.14
C TYR A 259 -7.68 -14.76 4.49
N GLY A 260 -7.27 -16.01 4.28
CA GLY A 260 -8.06 -17.18 4.67
C GLY A 260 -9.29 -17.48 3.78
N GLY A 261 -10.15 -18.33 4.28
CA GLY A 261 -11.28 -18.88 3.52
C GLY A 261 -10.86 -19.93 2.50
N ASP A 262 -11.71 -20.19 1.51
CA ASP A 262 -11.42 -21.14 0.43
C ASP A 262 -10.39 -20.55 -0.56
N ALA A 263 -9.39 -21.34 -0.94
CA ALA A 263 -8.30 -20.98 -1.84
C ALA A 263 -8.61 -21.33 -3.31
N SER A 264 -9.85 -21.16 -3.73
CA SER A 264 -10.30 -21.53 -5.08
C SER A 264 -10.72 -20.31 -5.91
N ILE A 265 -10.78 -20.47 -7.23
CA ILE A 265 -11.27 -19.43 -8.16
C ILE A 265 -12.69 -18.93 -7.79
N PRO A 266 -13.69 -19.80 -7.46
CA PRO A 266 -14.99 -19.32 -7.02
C PRO A 266 -14.94 -18.39 -5.80
N ALA A 267 -13.99 -18.58 -4.90
CA ALA A 267 -13.84 -17.77 -3.69
C ALA A 267 -13.41 -16.32 -3.95
N ILE A 268 -12.86 -16.04 -5.14
CA ILE A 268 -12.47 -14.71 -5.62
C ILE A 268 -13.35 -14.23 -6.79
N GLY A 269 -14.47 -14.89 -7.00
CA GLY A 269 -15.37 -14.62 -8.13
C GLY A 269 -15.90 -13.19 -8.18
N ASN A 270 -16.09 -12.53 -7.03
CA ASN A 270 -16.49 -11.14 -6.94
C ASN A 270 -15.40 -10.19 -7.50
N PHE A 271 -14.13 -10.45 -7.23
CA PHE A 271 -13.01 -9.66 -7.75
C PHE A 271 -12.86 -9.85 -9.27
N ILE A 272 -12.98 -11.08 -9.74
CA ILE A 272 -12.97 -11.41 -11.18
C ILE A 272 -14.12 -10.70 -11.88
N ALA A 273 -15.35 -10.81 -11.35
CA ALA A 273 -16.51 -10.16 -11.93
C ALA A 273 -16.39 -8.64 -12.01
N PHE A 274 -15.82 -8.01 -10.98
CA PHE A 274 -15.59 -6.56 -10.98
C PHE A 274 -14.51 -6.17 -11.99
N ARG A 275 -13.39 -6.90 -12.06
CA ARG A 275 -12.35 -6.70 -13.08
C ARG A 275 -12.94 -6.79 -14.50
N ASP A 276 -13.73 -7.82 -14.77
CA ASP A 276 -14.32 -8.05 -16.08
C ASP A 276 -15.36 -6.98 -16.44
N LYS A 277 -16.14 -6.53 -15.45
CA LYS A 277 -17.09 -5.42 -15.60
C LYS A 277 -16.42 -4.11 -15.95
N THR A 278 -15.33 -3.79 -15.28
CA THR A 278 -14.60 -2.52 -15.45
C THR A 278 -13.63 -2.54 -16.61
N ASN A 279 -13.20 -3.73 -17.03
CA ASN A 279 -12.11 -3.95 -17.98
C ASN A 279 -10.81 -3.25 -17.53
N LEU A 280 -10.53 -3.24 -16.21
CA LEU A 280 -9.33 -2.70 -15.59
C LEU A 280 -8.59 -3.79 -14.81
N PRO A 281 -7.26 -3.70 -14.63
CA PRO A 281 -6.53 -4.71 -13.89
C PRO A 281 -6.99 -4.77 -12.43
N MET A 282 -7.00 -5.98 -11.88
CA MET A 282 -7.17 -6.29 -10.47
C MET A 282 -5.90 -6.91 -9.94
N TYR A 283 -5.46 -6.49 -8.76
CA TYR A 283 -4.28 -6.96 -8.08
C TYR A 283 -4.60 -7.31 -6.62
N MET A 284 -4.09 -8.43 -6.14
CA MET A 284 -4.22 -8.86 -4.76
C MET A 284 -3.05 -8.29 -3.95
N GLY A 285 -3.27 -7.13 -3.33
CA GLY A 285 -2.24 -6.37 -2.63
C GLY A 285 -1.70 -7.07 -1.38
N GLU A 286 -2.55 -7.86 -0.73
CA GLU A 286 -2.17 -8.62 0.45
C GLU A 286 -2.80 -10.00 0.46
N ILE A 287 -1.94 -11.01 0.66
CA ILE A 287 -2.27 -12.41 0.97
C ILE A 287 -1.28 -12.92 2.01
N GLY A 288 -1.59 -14.01 2.68
CA GLY A 288 -0.66 -14.66 3.62
C GLY A 288 -1.35 -15.10 4.91
N HIS A 289 -0.56 -15.23 5.99
CA HIS A 289 -1.03 -15.66 7.32
C HIS A 289 -1.82 -16.98 7.30
N ASN A 290 -1.41 -17.93 6.45
CA ASN A 290 -2.05 -19.23 6.29
C ASN A 290 -1.00 -20.34 6.09
N THR A 291 -1.46 -21.61 5.94
CA THR A 291 -0.55 -22.73 5.68
C THR A 291 0.08 -22.63 4.29
N ASP A 292 1.21 -23.32 4.10
CA ASP A 292 1.90 -23.33 2.81
C ASP A 292 1.01 -23.92 1.71
N GLU A 293 0.24 -24.96 2.01
CA GLU A 293 -0.69 -25.59 1.07
C GLU A 293 -1.82 -24.65 0.65
N TRP A 294 -2.35 -23.86 1.59
CA TRP A 294 -3.35 -22.85 1.28
C TRP A 294 -2.77 -21.75 0.39
N GLN A 295 -1.56 -21.28 0.73
CA GLN A 295 -0.89 -20.23 -0.04
C GLN A 295 -0.58 -20.68 -1.46
N GLU A 296 -0.07 -21.91 -1.63
CA GLU A 296 0.18 -22.49 -2.96
C GLU A 296 -1.11 -22.58 -3.79
N ALA A 297 -2.18 -23.13 -3.22
CA ALA A 297 -3.47 -23.25 -3.90
C ALA A 297 -4.04 -21.86 -4.29
N PHE A 298 -3.90 -20.89 -3.40
CA PHE A 298 -4.39 -19.53 -3.64
C PHE A 298 -3.57 -18.81 -4.72
N CYS A 299 -2.25 -18.96 -4.74
CA CYS A 299 -1.40 -18.43 -5.81
C CYS A 299 -1.77 -19.03 -7.17
N ILE A 300 -2.02 -20.35 -7.23
CA ILE A 300 -2.48 -21.00 -8.47
C ILE A 300 -3.83 -20.41 -8.94
N ALA A 301 -4.77 -20.19 -8.03
CA ALA A 301 -6.05 -19.58 -8.36
C ALA A 301 -5.90 -18.15 -8.88
N MET A 302 -4.99 -17.34 -8.28
CA MET A 302 -4.66 -16.00 -8.76
C MET A 302 -4.04 -16.02 -10.16
N GLU A 303 -3.06 -16.88 -10.40
CA GLU A 303 -2.39 -17.01 -11.70
C GLU A 303 -3.35 -17.42 -12.80
N GLN A 304 -4.24 -18.41 -12.53
CA GLN A 304 -5.27 -18.84 -13.47
C GLN A 304 -6.33 -17.76 -13.76
N SER A 305 -6.48 -16.81 -12.84
CA SER A 305 -7.44 -15.71 -12.92
C SER A 305 -6.82 -14.40 -13.44
N ASN A 306 -5.55 -14.37 -13.79
CA ASN A 306 -4.82 -13.16 -14.17
C ASN A 306 -4.95 -12.05 -13.11
N ILE A 307 -4.74 -12.39 -11.84
CA ILE A 307 -4.67 -11.46 -10.71
C ILE A 307 -3.29 -11.59 -10.08
N GLY A 308 -2.42 -10.59 -10.26
CA GLY A 308 -1.12 -10.51 -9.62
C GLY A 308 -1.26 -10.39 -8.09
N TYR A 309 -0.20 -10.69 -7.34
CA TYR A 309 -0.28 -10.71 -5.88
C TYR A 309 1.03 -10.33 -5.19
N THR A 310 0.91 -9.86 -3.94
CA THR A 310 2.03 -9.69 -3.01
C THR A 310 1.69 -10.27 -1.64
N PHE A 311 2.65 -11.00 -1.07
CA PHE A 311 2.52 -11.59 0.27
C PHE A 311 2.67 -10.54 1.36
N TRP A 312 1.91 -10.67 2.44
CA TRP A 312 2.02 -9.85 3.64
C TRP A 312 2.46 -10.68 4.86
N PRO A 313 3.44 -10.18 5.65
CA PRO A 313 4.54 -9.30 5.24
C PRO A 313 5.77 -10.12 4.81
N TYR A 314 6.79 -9.45 4.26
CA TYR A 314 8.08 -10.06 3.96
C TYR A 314 8.73 -10.67 5.21
N LYS A 315 8.76 -9.92 6.31
CA LYS A 315 9.27 -10.40 7.59
C LYS A 315 8.64 -9.65 8.77
N LYS A 316 8.77 -10.24 9.94
CA LYS A 316 8.39 -9.65 11.23
C LYS A 316 9.41 -10.02 12.30
N ILE A 317 9.44 -9.26 13.40
CA ILE A 317 10.27 -9.59 14.55
C ILE A 317 9.69 -10.85 15.20
N ARG A 318 10.51 -11.88 15.38
CA ARG A 318 10.13 -13.09 16.10
C ARG A 318 10.61 -12.99 17.54
N ASN A 319 9.78 -13.44 18.48
CA ASN A 319 10.16 -13.71 19.86
C ASN A 319 10.97 -15.00 19.95
#